data_fc96dd88497c7503c42b01087836ed08
#
_entry.id   fc96dd88497c7503c42b01087836ed08
#
_cell.length_a   1.000
_cell.length_b   1.000
_cell.length_c   1.000
_cell.angle_alpha   90.00
_cell.angle_beta   90.00
_cell.angle_gamma   90.00
#
_symmetry.space_group_name_H-M   'P 1'
#
loop_
_entity.id
_entity.type
_entity.pdbx_description
1 polymer ?
#
loop_
_entity_poly.entity_id
_entity_poly.type
_entity_poly.pdbx_seq_one_letter_code
_entity_poly.pdbx_strand_id
1 'polypeptide(L)'
;RQMLLPQLGRNDIRIAALCDRDGEALKKTAAEYGVTALHEDFREMIKTPGLDAIGMAVGPELHRMATLAALEAGLPVFMEKPPAATAAGALEIARASEAAGKPVMVGFMKRYSTGNRMAMNVLRGGDFGDVLGITGAYMTAPTYFEGEPDYSGFYLHHCVHYMDLIPWFAGEDFGDMQVRSISPQPGKLLLHLNFTTEAGKVGNIVMGTVQSRGTPMEEIRIMGDHARLHVDNIINVALYRDPPFKADDPGAVLDPACDTLSWTPNFTAAANEDHKGYAALLADVAAVLRGESRDVPDIGDGVRAMERLERMISQIEA
;
A
#
# COMPACT_ATOMS: atom_id res chain seq x y z
N ARG A 1 1.36 5.81 -14.79
CA ARG A 1 1.99 6.91 -15.56
C ARG A 1 2.34 8.09 -14.65
N GLN A 2 1.36 8.73 -13.99
CA GLN A 2 1.61 9.95 -13.19
C GLN A 2 2.35 9.71 -11.86
N MET A 3 2.28 8.52 -11.29
CA MET A 3 2.84 8.21 -9.98
C MET A 3 4.18 7.47 -10.06
N LEU A 4 4.27 6.42 -10.85
CA LEU A 4 5.45 5.55 -10.93
C LEU A 4 6.51 6.08 -11.91
N LEU A 5 6.12 6.36 -13.16
CA LEU A 5 7.11 6.71 -14.20
C LEU A 5 8.00 7.91 -13.84
N PRO A 6 7.48 9.01 -13.23
CA PRO A 6 8.33 10.14 -12.83
C PRO A 6 9.38 9.77 -11.78
N GLN A 7 9.17 8.69 -11.01
CA GLN A 7 10.09 8.26 -9.96
C GLN A 7 11.22 7.34 -10.48
N LEU A 8 11.07 6.75 -11.68
CA LEU A 8 12.06 5.81 -12.21
C LEU A 8 13.41 6.49 -12.43
N GLY A 9 13.44 7.64 -13.10
CA GLY A 9 14.66 8.38 -13.34
C GLY A 9 15.39 8.85 -12.09
N ARG A 10 14.67 9.09 -10.99
CA ARG A 10 15.25 9.45 -9.69
C ARG A 10 16.00 8.29 -9.03
N ASN A 11 15.74 7.08 -9.47
CA ASN A 11 16.28 5.83 -8.92
C ASN A 11 17.21 5.11 -9.90
N ASP A 12 17.72 5.82 -10.92
CA ASP A 12 18.58 5.28 -11.96
C ASP A 12 17.98 4.07 -12.70
N ILE A 13 16.64 4.05 -12.82
CA ILE A 13 15.91 3.04 -13.59
C ILE A 13 15.62 3.61 -14.98
N ARG A 14 16.20 3.00 -16.00
CA ARG A 14 15.96 3.35 -17.40
C ARG A 14 14.78 2.57 -17.95
N ILE A 15 13.83 3.24 -18.56
CA ILE A 15 12.74 2.60 -19.29
C ILE A 15 13.29 2.12 -20.63
N ALA A 16 13.47 0.81 -20.78
CA ALA A 16 14.00 0.21 -22.01
C ALA A 16 12.91 -0.09 -23.04
N ALA A 17 11.72 -0.45 -22.60
CA ALA A 17 10.56 -0.72 -23.46
C ALA A 17 9.27 -0.28 -22.78
N LEU A 18 8.22 -0.02 -23.54
CA LEU A 18 6.87 0.25 -23.07
C LEU A 18 5.86 -0.68 -23.74
N CYS A 19 4.86 -1.10 -22.97
CA CYS A 19 3.74 -1.90 -23.47
C CYS A 19 2.41 -1.34 -22.97
N ASP A 20 1.51 -1.08 -23.87
CA ASP A 20 0.10 -0.75 -23.59
C ASP A 20 -0.76 -1.14 -24.80
N ARG A 21 -1.98 -1.62 -24.56
CA ARG A 21 -2.96 -1.89 -25.64
C ARG A 21 -3.56 -0.61 -26.22
N ASP A 22 -3.54 0.49 -25.46
CA ASP A 22 -3.88 1.82 -25.97
C ASP A 22 -2.69 2.42 -26.71
N GLY A 23 -2.67 2.30 -28.03
CA GLY A 23 -1.60 2.79 -28.87
C GLY A 23 -1.37 4.30 -28.80
N GLU A 24 -2.39 5.11 -28.48
CA GLU A 24 -2.25 6.56 -28.32
C GLU A 24 -1.59 6.90 -26.96
N ALA A 25 -2.02 6.24 -25.88
CA ALA A 25 -1.37 6.35 -24.57
C ALA A 25 0.09 5.88 -24.64
N LEU A 26 0.36 4.80 -25.36
CA LEU A 26 1.70 4.24 -25.60
C LEU A 26 2.61 5.25 -26.29
N LYS A 27 2.20 5.79 -27.44
CA LYS A 27 2.97 6.79 -28.22
C LYS A 27 3.23 8.05 -27.41
N LYS A 28 2.21 8.56 -26.71
CA LYS A 28 2.35 9.76 -25.87
C LYS A 28 3.36 9.55 -24.75
N THR A 29 3.33 8.39 -24.09
CA THR A 29 4.27 8.06 -23.01
C THR A 29 5.69 7.85 -23.56
N ALA A 30 5.80 7.18 -24.70
CA ALA A 30 7.07 6.97 -25.40
C ALA A 30 7.77 8.29 -25.75
N ALA A 31 7.02 9.25 -26.28
CA ALA A 31 7.54 10.57 -26.61
C ALA A 31 8.00 11.35 -25.36
N GLU A 32 7.25 11.23 -24.25
CA GLU A 32 7.58 11.90 -22.99
C GLU A 32 8.88 11.36 -22.36
N TYR A 33 9.13 10.04 -22.45
CA TYR A 33 10.28 9.38 -21.83
C TYR A 33 11.39 8.98 -22.80
N GLY A 34 11.28 9.30 -24.09
CA GLY A 34 12.29 8.99 -25.10
C GLY A 34 12.47 7.50 -25.39
N VAL A 35 11.39 6.70 -25.25
CA VAL A 35 11.43 5.24 -25.46
C VAL A 35 11.04 4.90 -26.88
N THR A 36 11.81 4.03 -27.53
CA THR A 36 11.61 3.62 -28.93
C THR A 36 11.08 2.19 -29.08
N ALA A 37 11.33 1.31 -28.10
CA ALA A 37 10.80 -0.06 -28.12
C ALA A 37 9.38 -0.06 -27.56
N LEU A 38 8.40 -0.21 -28.45
CA LEU A 38 6.97 -0.12 -28.15
C LEU A 38 6.27 -1.41 -28.54
N HIS A 39 5.42 -1.90 -27.66
CA HIS A 39 4.68 -3.15 -27.82
C HIS A 39 3.22 -2.99 -27.40
N GLU A 40 2.32 -3.70 -28.06
CA GLU A 40 0.91 -3.81 -27.68
C GLU A 40 0.62 -5.13 -26.95
N ASP A 41 1.52 -6.11 -27.02
CA ASP A 41 1.49 -7.39 -26.29
C ASP A 41 2.71 -7.49 -25.36
N PHE A 42 2.44 -7.71 -24.08
CA PHE A 42 3.51 -7.88 -23.07
C PHE A 42 4.42 -9.08 -23.36
N ARG A 43 3.92 -10.13 -24.04
CA ARG A 43 4.71 -11.30 -24.40
C ARG A 43 5.81 -10.96 -25.41
N GLU A 44 5.55 -10.00 -26.28
CA GLU A 44 6.58 -9.49 -27.20
C GLU A 44 7.52 -8.51 -26.49
N MET A 45 7.00 -7.69 -25.56
CA MET A 45 7.84 -6.80 -24.77
C MET A 45 8.87 -7.58 -23.94
N ILE A 46 8.47 -8.67 -23.29
CA ILE A 46 9.37 -9.51 -22.47
C ILE A 46 10.57 -10.04 -23.27
N LYS A 47 10.45 -10.19 -24.58
CA LYS A 47 11.53 -10.64 -25.47
C LYS A 47 12.51 -9.53 -25.87
N THR A 48 12.27 -8.28 -25.46
CA THR A 48 13.17 -7.15 -25.77
C THR A 48 14.54 -7.40 -25.15
N PRO A 49 15.64 -7.37 -25.96
CA PRO A 49 16.97 -7.62 -25.44
C PRO A 49 17.41 -6.58 -24.39
N GLY A 50 18.09 -7.05 -23.35
CA GLY A 50 18.70 -6.18 -22.33
C GLY A 50 17.71 -5.65 -21.29
N LEU A 51 16.57 -6.31 -21.09
CA LEU A 51 15.70 -6.07 -19.93
C LEU A 51 16.32 -6.72 -18.69
N ASP A 52 16.42 -5.95 -17.61
CA ASP A 52 16.86 -6.44 -16.30
C ASP A 52 15.69 -6.83 -15.41
N ALA A 53 14.52 -6.23 -15.63
CA ALA A 53 13.29 -6.46 -14.85
C ALA A 53 12.04 -6.01 -15.62
N ILE A 54 10.88 -6.44 -15.17
CA ILE A 54 9.57 -5.96 -15.63
C ILE A 54 8.90 -5.16 -14.52
N GLY A 55 8.44 -3.93 -14.85
CA GLY A 55 7.57 -3.12 -14.00
C GLY A 55 6.15 -3.07 -14.57
N MET A 56 5.10 -3.28 -13.76
CA MET A 56 3.73 -3.27 -14.27
C MET A 56 2.71 -2.62 -13.33
N ALA A 57 1.73 -1.95 -13.94
CA ALA A 57 0.58 -1.34 -13.26
C ALA A 57 -0.65 -1.53 -14.13
N VAL A 58 -1.27 -2.69 -14.05
CA VAL A 58 -2.39 -3.17 -14.87
C VAL A 58 -3.47 -3.81 -14.01
N GLY A 59 -4.50 -4.38 -14.60
CA GLY A 59 -5.52 -5.11 -13.83
C GLY A 59 -4.97 -6.42 -13.23
N PRO A 60 -5.61 -6.94 -12.16
CA PRO A 60 -5.08 -8.06 -11.36
C PRO A 60 -4.90 -9.37 -12.14
N GLU A 61 -5.76 -9.67 -13.10
CA GLU A 61 -5.57 -10.85 -13.94
C GLU A 61 -4.36 -10.71 -14.89
N LEU A 62 -4.15 -9.50 -15.41
CA LEU A 62 -3.00 -9.23 -16.26
C LEU A 62 -1.70 -9.18 -15.44
N HIS A 63 -1.75 -8.71 -14.18
CA HIS A 63 -0.64 -8.84 -13.23
C HIS A 63 -0.18 -10.30 -13.13
N ARG A 64 -1.12 -11.23 -12.87
CA ARG A 64 -0.82 -12.65 -12.75
C ARG A 64 -0.22 -13.22 -14.05
N MET A 65 -0.90 -13.02 -15.18
CA MET A 65 -0.45 -13.59 -16.47
C MET A 65 0.93 -13.06 -16.90
N ALA A 66 1.14 -11.75 -16.79
CA ALA A 66 2.39 -11.13 -17.23
C ALA A 66 3.55 -11.44 -16.28
N THR A 67 3.29 -11.58 -14.98
CA THR A 67 4.31 -11.99 -14.01
C THR A 67 4.78 -13.42 -14.25
N LEU A 68 3.87 -14.35 -14.46
CA LEU A 68 4.23 -15.75 -14.78
C LEU A 68 5.10 -15.82 -16.04
N ALA A 69 4.74 -15.10 -17.10
CA ALA A 69 5.52 -15.03 -18.33
C ALA A 69 6.91 -14.37 -18.12
N ALA A 70 7.00 -13.33 -17.30
CA ALA A 70 8.28 -12.69 -16.98
C ALA A 70 9.20 -13.62 -16.17
N LEU A 71 8.65 -14.34 -15.20
CA LEU A 71 9.40 -15.33 -14.41
C LEU A 71 9.90 -16.49 -15.26
N GLU A 72 9.07 -16.99 -16.20
CA GLU A 72 9.48 -18.01 -17.18
C GLU A 72 10.64 -17.51 -18.07
N ALA A 73 10.66 -16.20 -18.39
CA ALA A 73 11.78 -15.57 -19.09
C ALA A 73 12.99 -15.24 -18.19
N GLY A 74 12.95 -15.59 -16.90
CA GLY A 74 14.02 -15.34 -15.94
C GLY A 74 14.15 -13.90 -15.46
N LEU A 75 13.10 -13.07 -15.60
CA LEU A 75 13.10 -11.67 -15.24
C LEU A 75 12.41 -11.44 -13.85
N PRO A 76 13.04 -10.70 -12.95
CA PRO A 76 12.40 -10.23 -11.74
C PRO A 76 11.28 -9.23 -12.06
N VAL A 77 10.31 -9.10 -11.15
CA VAL A 77 9.12 -8.30 -11.38
C VAL A 77 8.88 -7.32 -10.23
N PHE A 78 8.52 -6.09 -10.58
CA PHE A 78 7.78 -5.18 -9.71
C PHE A 78 6.36 -4.99 -10.27
N MET A 79 5.35 -5.13 -9.44
CA MET A 79 3.95 -4.89 -9.85
C MET A 79 3.21 -4.03 -8.85
N GLU A 80 2.23 -3.26 -9.32
CA GLU A 80 1.26 -2.62 -8.46
C GLU A 80 0.36 -3.66 -7.77
N LYS A 81 -0.23 -3.26 -6.68
CA LYS A 81 -1.25 -4.06 -5.98
C LYS A 81 -2.61 -3.98 -6.71
N PRO A 82 -3.53 -4.95 -6.59
CA PRO A 82 -3.27 -6.27 -5.98
C PRO A 82 -2.47 -7.17 -6.93
N PRO A 83 -1.73 -8.16 -6.42
CA PRO A 83 -0.89 -9.02 -7.27
C PRO A 83 -1.70 -9.93 -8.19
N ALA A 84 -2.91 -10.28 -7.79
CA ALA A 84 -3.86 -11.08 -8.56
C ALA A 84 -5.30 -10.74 -8.15
N ALA A 85 -6.30 -11.29 -8.81
CA ALA A 85 -7.70 -11.14 -8.43
C ALA A 85 -8.09 -11.98 -7.21
N THR A 86 -7.33 -13.05 -6.92
CA THR A 86 -7.57 -13.99 -5.83
C THR A 86 -6.29 -14.33 -5.07
N ALA A 87 -6.43 -14.81 -3.84
CA ALA A 87 -5.31 -15.34 -3.05
C ALA A 87 -4.65 -16.55 -3.74
N ALA A 88 -5.44 -17.43 -4.35
CA ALA A 88 -4.93 -18.56 -5.12
C ALA A 88 -4.04 -18.10 -6.30
N GLY A 89 -4.44 -17.06 -7.03
CA GLY A 89 -3.63 -16.46 -8.09
C GLY A 89 -2.33 -15.82 -7.59
N ALA A 90 -2.38 -15.16 -6.43
CA ALA A 90 -1.18 -14.63 -5.78
C ALA A 90 -0.22 -15.75 -5.34
N LEU A 91 -0.76 -16.85 -4.81
CA LEU A 91 0.03 -18.03 -4.42
C LEU A 91 0.67 -18.73 -5.64
N GLU A 92 0.00 -18.75 -6.79
CA GLU A 92 0.59 -19.25 -8.04
C GLU A 92 1.83 -18.43 -8.43
N ILE A 93 1.75 -17.10 -8.35
CA ILE A 93 2.89 -16.20 -8.59
C ILE A 93 4.02 -16.49 -7.58
N ALA A 94 3.70 -16.65 -6.29
CA ALA A 94 4.71 -16.93 -5.27
C ALA A 94 5.47 -18.22 -5.54
N ARG A 95 4.78 -19.29 -5.91
CA ARG A 95 5.41 -20.56 -6.30
C ARG A 95 6.29 -20.43 -7.56
N ALA A 96 5.83 -19.68 -8.55
CA ALA A 96 6.60 -19.42 -9.75
C ALA A 96 7.86 -18.58 -9.47
N SER A 97 7.75 -17.58 -8.59
CA SER A 97 8.86 -16.75 -8.10
C SER A 97 9.94 -17.61 -7.42
N GLU A 98 9.53 -18.49 -6.53
CA GLU A 98 10.41 -19.43 -5.84
C GLU A 98 11.10 -20.38 -6.83
N ALA A 99 10.33 -20.99 -7.73
CA ALA A 99 10.86 -21.91 -8.74
C ALA A 99 11.85 -21.24 -9.72
N ALA A 100 11.59 -19.98 -10.10
CA ALA A 100 12.49 -19.21 -10.96
C ALA A 100 13.70 -18.62 -10.21
N GLY A 101 13.68 -18.57 -8.87
CA GLY A 101 14.67 -17.87 -8.06
C GLY A 101 14.74 -16.37 -8.36
N LYS A 102 13.61 -15.76 -8.74
CA LYS A 102 13.50 -14.34 -9.10
C LYS A 102 12.54 -13.61 -8.17
N PRO A 103 12.94 -12.46 -7.62
CA PRO A 103 12.06 -11.71 -6.72
C PRO A 103 10.85 -11.12 -7.48
N VAL A 104 9.72 -11.16 -6.82
CA VAL A 104 8.50 -10.44 -7.21
C VAL A 104 8.14 -9.48 -6.07
N MET A 105 8.19 -8.19 -6.36
CA MET A 105 7.91 -7.11 -5.42
C MET A 105 6.54 -6.51 -5.70
N VAL A 106 5.78 -6.22 -4.65
CA VAL A 106 4.39 -5.73 -4.74
C VAL A 106 4.28 -4.29 -4.24
N GLY A 107 3.59 -3.45 -4.98
CA GLY A 107 3.46 -2.01 -4.76
C GLY A 107 2.58 -1.61 -3.56
N PHE A 108 2.84 -2.14 -2.36
CA PHE A 108 2.18 -1.68 -1.14
C PHE A 108 2.78 -0.35 -0.66
N MET A 109 2.59 0.68 -1.49
CA MET A 109 3.20 2.00 -1.32
C MET A 109 2.83 2.69 -0.01
N LYS A 110 1.71 2.33 0.63
CA LYS A 110 1.32 2.93 1.91
C LYS A 110 2.31 2.65 3.03
N ARG A 111 3.06 1.56 3.01
CA ARG A 111 4.17 1.32 3.95
C ARG A 111 5.28 2.38 3.79
N TYR A 112 5.40 2.99 2.61
CA TYR A 112 6.40 4.01 2.27
C TYR A 112 5.88 5.45 2.34
N SER A 113 4.58 5.65 2.52
CA SER A 113 4.04 7.00 2.68
C SER A 113 4.67 7.71 3.88
N THR A 114 4.84 9.02 3.77
CA THR A 114 5.61 9.78 4.75
C THR A 114 5.10 9.59 6.18
N GLY A 115 3.79 9.71 6.40
CA GLY A 115 3.20 9.57 7.72
C GLY A 115 3.32 8.15 8.29
N ASN A 116 3.03 7.13 7.48
CA ASN A 116 3.11 5.74 7.93
C ASN A 116 4.55 5.32 8.24
N ARG A 117 5.51 5.78 7.45
CA ARG A 117 6.93 5.53 7.68
C ARG A 117 7.43 6.18 8.97
N MET A 118 7.03 7.44 9.22
CA MET A 118 7.36 8.12 10.47
C MET A 118 6.75 7.40 11.67
N ALA A 119 5.48 6.99 11.57
CA ALA A 119 4.82 6.22 12.62
C ALA A 119 5.54 4.89 12.90
N MET A 120 5.87 4.12 11.85
CA MET A 120 6.61 2.87 12.02
C MET A 120 8.00 3.09 12.66
N ASN A 121 8.70 4.18 12.31
CA ASN A 121 9.99 4.49 12.92
C ASN A 121 9.84 4.81 14.41
N VAL A 122 8.77 5.48 14.83
CA VAL A 122 8.46 5.71 16.25
C VAL A 122 8.21 4.37 16.96
N LEU A 123 7.41 3.46 16.36
CA LEU A 123 7.15 2.13 16.94
C LEU A 123 8.44 1.31 17.10
N ARG A 124 9.33 1.36 16.12
CA ARG A 124 10.62 0.65 16.14
C ARG A 124 11.66 1.29 17.06
N GLY A 125 11.48 2.55 17.44
CA GLY A 125 12.42 3.32 18.26
C GLY A 125 12.44 2.93 19.74
N GLY A 126 11.48 2.15 20.21
CA GLY A 126 11.41 1.63 21.58
C GLY A 126 10.73 2.56 22.60
N ASP A 127 10.61 3.85 22.32
CA ASP A 127 10.00 4.82 23.26
C ASP A 127 8.46 4.78 23.27
N PHE A 128 7.86 4.10 22.29
CA PHE A 128 6.39 3.96 22.20
C PHE A 128 5.86 2.87 23.14
N GLY A 129 6.67 1.90 23.48
CA GLY A 129 6.26 0.69 24.20
C GLY A 129 5.51 -0.31 23.29
N ASP A 130 4.79 -1.23 23.90
CA ASP A 130 4.04 -2.26 23.19
C ASP A 130 2.79 -1.69 22.52
N VAL A 131 2.53 -2.10 21.29
CA VAL A 131 1.26 -1.83 20.62
C VAL A 131 0.18 -2.69 21.26
N LEU A 132 -0.86 -2.04 21.79
CA LEU A 132 -2.01 -2.71 22.45
C LEU A 132 -3.22 -2.80 21.52
N GLY A 133 -3.39 -1.82 20.63
CA GLY A 133 -4.50 -1.82 19.70
C GLY A 133 -4.30 -0.87 18.52
N ILE A 134 -5.10 -1.10 17.46
CA ILE A 134 -5.07 -0.29 16.24
C ILE A 134 -6.49 -0.04 15.77
N THR A 135 -6.83 1.22 15.50
CA THR A 135 -8.07 1.56 14.79
C THR A 135 -7.75 2.25 13.47
N GLY A 136 -8.61 2.07 12.48
CA GLY A 136 -8.44 2.68 11.18
C GLY A 136 -9.75 3.10 10.54
N ALA A 137 -9.69 4.05 9.61
CA ALA A 137 -10.79 4.41 8.74
C ALA A 137 -10.29 4.61 7.31
N TYR A 138 -11.05 4.10 6.34
CA TYR A 138 -10.80 4.31 4.92
C TYR A 138 -12.11 4.57 4.20
N MET A 139 -12.31 5.79 3.74
CA MET A 139 -13.55 6.20 3.07
C MET A 139 -13.25 6.76 1.69
N THR A 140 -14.05 6.35 0.71
CA THR A 140 -14.03 6.90 -0.66
C THR A 140 -15.43 7.19 -1.16
N ALA A 141 -15.57 7.82 -2.33
CA ALA A 141 -16.86 8.13 -2.92
C ALA A 141 -17.47 6.94 -3.67
N PRO A 142 -18.79 6.79 -3.70
CA PRO A 142 -19.47 5.71 -4.41
C PRO A 142 -19.29 5.78 -5.93
N THR A 143 -19.03 6.95 -6.49
CA THR A 143 -18.87 7.19 -7.93
C THR A 143 -17.80 6.33 -8.61
N TYR A 144 -16.82 5.84 -7.86
CA TYR A 144 -15.82 4.92 -8.41
C TYR A 144 -16.35 3.50 -8.64
N PHE A 145 -17.49 3.12 -8.01
CA PHE A 145 -17.95 1.73 -7.91
C PHE A 145 -19.43 1.56 -8.30
N GLU A 146 -20.07 2.59 -8.85
CA GLU A 146 -21.49 2.53 -9.23
C GLU A 146 -21.80 1.45 -10.27
N GLY A 147 -20.80 1.08 -11.09
CA GLY A 147 -20.90 0.01 -12.08
C GLY A 147 -20.51 -1.39 -11.58
N GLU A 148 -20.08 -1.52 -10.33
CA GLU A 148 -19.56 -2.76 -9.72
C GLU A 148 -20.46 -3.20 -8.56
N PRO A 149 -21.53 -3.98 -8.84
CA PRO A 149 -22.52 -4.33 -7.82
C PRO A 149 -21.98 -5.24 -6.71
N ASP A 150 -20.87 -5.94 -6.96
CA ASP A 150 -20.17 -6.82 -6.01
C ASP A 150 -19.04 -6.13 -5.24
N TYR A 151 -18.82 -4.83 -5.48
CA TYR A 151 -17.75 -4.03 -4.87
C TYR A 151 -16.33 -4.57 -5.10
N SER A 152 -16.11 -5.43 -6.10
CA SER A 152 -14.79 -6.03 -6.37
C SER A 152 -13.68 -4.98 -6.55
N GLY A 153 -13.97 -3.90 -7.25
CA GLY A 153 -13.04 -2.77 -7.39
C GLY A 153 -12.70 -2.11 -6.06
N PHE A 154 -13.68 -1.90 -5.16
CA PHE A 154 -13.43 -1.35 -3.83
C PHE A 154 -12.56 -2.27 -2.99
N TYR A 155 -12.84 -3.56 -2.97
CA TYR A 155 -12.06 -4.52 -2.22
C TYR A 155 -10.62 -4.62 -2.72
N LEU A 156 -10.44 -4.84 -4.01
CA LEU A 156 -9.13 -5.04 -4.64
C LEU A 156 -8.27 -3.77 -4.71
N HIS A 157 -8.90 -2.61 -4.92
CA HIS A 157 -8.13 -1.36 -5.06
C HIS A 157 -7.94 -0.58 -3.76
N HIS A 158 -8.82 -0.76 -2.78
CA HIS A 158 -8.82 0.03 -1.55
C HIS A 158 -8.66 -0.80 -0.28
N CYS A 159 -9.53 -1.77 -0.02
CA CYS A 159 -9.47 -2.56 1.22
C CYS A 159 -8.17 -3.35 1.34
N VAL A 160 -7.61 -3.84 0.23
CA VAL A 160 -6.33 -4.58 0.21
C VAL A 160 -5.19 -3.82 0.88
N HIS A 161 -5.20 -2.49 0.82
CA HIS A 161 -4.18 -1.69 1.50
C HIS A 161 -4.21 -1.84 3.03
N TYR A 162 -5.40 -1.94 3.61
CA TYR A 162 -5.54 -2.10 5.06
C TYR A 162 -5.32 -3.54 5.51
N MET A 163 -5.57 -4.50 4.62
CA MET A 163 -5.20 -5.90 4.84
C MET A 163 -3.68 -6.12 4.86
N ASP A 164 -2.92 -5.22 4.24
CA ASP A 164 -1.47 -5.17 4.32
C ASP A 164 -0.97 -4.31 5.49
N LEU A 165 -1.49 -3.09 5.62
CA LEU A 165 -0.93 -2.04 6.46
C LEU A 165 -1.18 -2.28 7.96
N ILE A 166 -2.35 -2.81 8.35
CA ILE A 166 -2.66 -3.05 9.77
C ILE A 166 -1.78 -4.14 10.37
N PRO A 167 -1.63 -5.32 9.75
CA PRO A 167 -0.67 -6.32 10.22
C PRO A 167 0.77 -5.82 10.21
N TRP A 168 1.14 -5.00 9.26
CA TRP A 168 2.48 -4.39 9.23
C TRP A 168 2.74 -3.49 10.45
N PHE A 169 1.77 -2.66 10.86
CA PHE A 169 1.88 -1.88 12.10
C PHE A 169 1.81 -2.73 13.36
N ALA A 170 0.98 -3.76 13.35
CA ALA A 170 0.85 -4.68 14.49
C ALA A 170 2.10 -5.54 14.71
N GLY A 171 2.88 -5.78 13.65
CA GLY A 171 4.01 -6.72 13.65
C GLY A 171 3.58 -8.19 13.65
N GLU A 172 2.29 -8.48 13.43
CA GLU A 172 1.69 -9.81 13.47
C GLU A 172 0.38 -9.86 12.69
N ASP A 173 -0.13 -11.05 12.41
CA ASP A 173 -1.33 -11.25 11.60
C ASP A 173 -2.64 -11.07 12.39
N PHE A 174 -3.74 -10.97 11.66
CA PHE A 174 -5.08 -11.04 12.23
C PHE A 174 -5.35 -12.45 12.79
N GLY A 175 -5.74 -12.50 14.06
CA GLY A 175 -6.30 -13.69 14.71
C GLY A 175 -7.77 -13.86 14.36
N ASP A 176 -8.68 -13.34 15.17
CA ASP A 176 -10.12 -13.33 14.85
C ASP A 176 -10.50 -12.08 14.03
N MET A 177 -11.48 -12.24 13.14
CA MET A 177 -12.04 -11.16 12.33
C MET A 177 -13.55 -11.27 12.33
N GLN A 178 -14.26 -10.16 12.60
CA GLN A 178 -15.72 -10.07 12.57
C GLN A 178 -16.14 -8.85 11.75
N VAL A 179 -16.90 -9.08 10.68
CA VAL A 179 -17.39 -8.02 9.80
C VAL A 179 -18.87 -7.76 10.02
N ARG A 180 -19.23 -6.49 10.03
CA ARG A 180 -20.62 -6.02 9.91
C ARG A 180 -20.68 -4.98 8.82
N SER A 181 -21.66 -5.09 7.94
CA SER A 181 -21.79 -4.19 6.80
C SER A 181 -23.22 -3.76 6.55
N ILE A 182 -23.37 -2.66 5.87
CA ILE A 182 -24.63 -2.17 5.33
C ILE A 182 -24.39 -1.61 3.92
N SER A 183 -25.30 -1.97 2.99
CA SER A 183 -25.34 -1.45 1.64
C SER A 183 -26.72 -0.85 1.36
N PRO A 184 -26.95 0.45 1.69
CA PRO A 184 -28.27 1.08 1.57
C PRO A 184 -28.70 1.31 0.13
N GLN A 185 -27.78 1.36 -0.81
CA GLN A 185 -28.00 1.58 -2.25
C GLN A 185 -26.83 0.97 -3.03
N PRO A 186 -27.01 0.58 -4.31
CA PRO A 186 -25.92 0.18 -5.18
C PRO A 186 -24.77 1.20 -5.17
N GLY A 187 -23.54 0.74 -5.10
CA GLY A 187 -22.32 1.56 -4.99
C GLY A 187 -22.04 2.15 -3.61
N LYS A 188 -22.95 2.03 -2.64
CA LYS A 188 -22.77 2.52 -1.26
C LYS A 188 -22.61 1.36 -0.29
N LEU A 189 -21.42 1.21 0.23
CA LEU A 189 -21.06 0.21 1.24
C LEU A 189 -20.43 0.91 2.44
N LEU A 190 -20.82 0.51 3.63
CA LEU A 190 -20.10 0.80 4.87
C LEU A 190 -19.90 -0.51 5.61
N LEU A 191 -18.68 -0.80 6.00
CA LEU A 191 -18.33 -1.98 6.78
C LEU A 191 -17.47 -1.62 7.99
N HIS A 192 -17.67 -2.38 9.06
CA HIS A 192 -16.84 -2.41 10.25
C HIS A 192 -16.19 -3.77 10.36
N LEU A 193 -14.87 -3.81 10.39
CA LEU A 193 -14.08 -4.99 10.69
C LEU A 193 -13.52 -4.86 12.10
N ASN A 194 -14.04 -5.63 13.05
CA ASN A 194 -13.42 -5.81 14.36
C ASN A 194 -12.45 -6.99 14.28
N PHE A 195 -11.30 -6.88 14.94
CA PHE A 195 -10.30 -7.94 14.92
C PHE A 195 -9.55 -8.05 16.24
N THR A 196 -9.01 -9.24 16.48
CA THR A 196 -7.83 -9.43 17.32
C THR A 196 -6.65 -9.82 16.45
N THR A 197 -5.44 -9.64 16.94
CA THR A 197 -4.24 -10.22 16.33
C THR A 197 -3.92 -11.57 16.97
N GLU A 198 -2.94 -12.29 16.43
CA GLU A 198 -2.52 -13.58 16.96
C GLU A 198 -2.04 -13.50 18.43
N ALA A 199 -1.35 -12.41 18.82
CA ALA A 199 -0.90 -12.18 20.19
C ALA A 199 -1.95 -11.43 21.06
N GLY A 200 -3.16 -11.18 20.54
CA GLY A 200 -4.27 -10.64 21.32
C GLY A 200 -4.40 -9.11 21.33
N LYS A 201 -3.66 -8.37 20.50
CA LYS A 201 -3.95 -6.94 20.26
C LYS A 201 -5.36 -6.81 19.68
N VAL A 202 -6.05 -5.72 19.97
CA VAL A 202 -7.43 -5.50 19.52
C VAL A 202 -7.52 -4.36 18.52
N GLY A 203 -8.52 -4.40 17.65
CA GLY A 203 -8.71 -3.30 16.72
C GLY A 203 -10.03 -3.26 15.99
N ASN A 204 -10.23 -2.14 15.31
CA ASN A 204 -11.38 -1.90 14.46
C ASN A 204 -10.97 -1.10 13.22
N ILE A 205 -11.47 -1.49 12.06
CA ILE A 205 -11.31 -0.74 10.81
C ILE A 205 -12.71 -0.45 10.26
N VAL A 206 -12.96 0.82 9.94
CA VAL A 206 -14.16 1.25 9.23
C VAL A 206 -13.80 1.55 7.79
N MET A 207 -14.42 0.86 6.84
CA MET A 207 -14.17 1.09 5.40
C MET A 207 -15.48 1.30 4.66
N GLY A 208 -15.48 2.16 3.65
CA GLY A 208 -16.70 2.40 2.90
C GLY A 208 -16.56 3.28 1.69
N THR A 209 -17.63 3.28 0.89
CA THR A 209 -17.80 4.09 -0.32
C THR A 209 -18.82 5.22 -0.13
N VAL A 210 -19.04 5.66 1.12
CA VAL A 210 -20.13 6.59 1.47
C VAL A 210 -19.68 8.06 1.61
N GLN A 211 -18.44 8.37 1.25
CA GLN A 211 -17.92 9.73 1.29
C GLN A 211 -18.48 10.58 0.14
N SER A 212 -18.64 11.89 0.38
CA SER A 212 -19.21 12.81 -0.60
C SER A 212 -18.24 13.25 -1.71
N ARG A 213 -16.93 12.99 -1.57
CA ARG A 213 -15.90 13.42 -2.52
C ARG A 213 -15.04 12.24 -2.94
N GLY A 214 -14.45 12.32 -4.14
CA GLY A 214 -13.66 11.27 -4.73
C GLY A 214 -12.28 11.03 -4.11
N THR A 215 -11.73 11.97 -3.33
CA THR A 215 -10.45 11.77 -2.65
C THR A 215 -10.65 10.90 -1.42
N PRO A 216 -9.95 9.78 -1.30
CA PRO A 216 -10.00 8.95 -0.10
C PRO A 216 -9.64 9.74 1.15
N MET A 217 -10.37 9.49 2.23
CA MET A 217 -10.01 9.90 3.59
C MET A 217 -9.58 8.67 4.36
N GLU A 218 -8.43 8.76 4.97
CA GLU A 218 -7.86 7.63 5.70
C GLU A 218 -7.22 8.09 7.02
N GLU A 219 -7.39 7.24 8.02
CA GLU A 219 -6.91 7.51 9.36
C GLU A 219 -6.44 6.19 9.98
N ILE A 220 -5.33 6.25 10.71
CA ILE A 220 -4.84 5.13 11.53
C ILE A 220 -4.46 5.70 12.89
N ARG A 221 -4.95 5.06 13.95
CA ARG A 221 -4.57 5.33 15.33
C ARG A 221 -3.98 4.06 15.94
N ILE A 222 -2.80 4.18 16.50
CA ILE A 222 -2.10 3.10 17.17
C ILE A 222 -2.02 3.45 18.64
N MET A 223 -2.55 2.59 19.49
CA MET A 223 -2.56 2.75 20.94
C MET A 223 -1.48 1.88 21.55
N GLY A 224 -0.64 2.49 22.36
CA GLY A 224 0.33 1.83 23.25
C GLY A 224 0.01 2.11 24.71
N ASP A 225 0.88 1.65 25.62
CA ASP A 225 0.79 2.01 27.02
C ASP A 225 1.31 3.45 27.21
N HIS A 226 0.45 4.35 27.67
CA HIS A 226 0.71 5.79 27.83
C HIS A 226 1.12 6.56 26.57
N ALA A 227 0.98 5.95 25.40
CA ALA A 227 1.29 6.57 24.11
C ALA A 227 0.24 6.28 23.05
N ARG A 228 0.06 7.21 22.13
CA ARG A 228 -0.82 7.05 20.97
C ARG A 228 -0.21 7.74 19.76
N LEU A 229 -0.16 7.03 18.64
CA LEU A 229 0.14 7.59 17.34
C LEU A 229 -1.16 7.79 16.54
N HIS A 230 -1.24 8.90 15.85
CA HIS A 230 -2.28 9.19 14.89
C HIS A 230 -1.65 9.55 13.54
N VAL A 231 -2.02 8.85 12.48
CA VAL A 231 -1.65 9.16 11.11
C VAL A 231 -2.92 9.54 10.35
N ASP A 232 -2.97 10.77 9.85
CA ASP A 232 -4.09 11.27 9.07
C ASP A 232 -3.68 11.46 7.61
N ASN A 233 -4.49 10.92 6.71
CA ASN A 233 -4.31 10.93 5.27
C ASN A 233 -2.89 10.53 4.80
N ILE A 234 -2.28 9.53 5.48
CA ILE A 234 -0.94 9.01 5.19
C ILE A 234 0.21 10.05 5.30
N ILE A 235 -0.08 11.25 5.71
CA ILE A 235 0.83 12.39 5.69
C ILE A 235 1.06 12.95 7.08
N ASN A 236 -0.02 13.41 7.75
CA ASN A 236 0.08 14.06 9.05
C ASN A 236 0.29 13.04 10.15
N VAL A 237 1.20 13.32 11.08
CA VAL A 237 1.48 12.44 12.22
C VAL A 237 1.38 13.23 13.52
N ALA A 238 0.73 12.65 14.52
CA ALA A 238 0.76 13.14 15.88
C ALA A 238 1.13 12.00 16.84
N LEU A 239 2.14 12.24 17.68
CA LEU A 239 2.53 11.36 18.77
C LEU A 239 2.06 12.01 20.07
N TYR A 240 1.07 11.40 20.70
CA TYR A 240 0.59 11.76 22.03
C TYR A 240 1.31 10.89 23.06
N ARG A 241 1.87 11.54 24.07
CA ARG A 241 2.56 10.92 25.19
C ARG A 241 1.91 11.37 26.50
N ASP A 242 2.31 10.83 27.58
CA ASP A 242 1.85 11.20 28.93
C ASP A 242 2.80 12.27 29.53
N PRO A 243 2.62 13.56 29.17
CA PRO A 243 3.53 14.61 29.63
C PRO A 243 3.29 14.94 31.11
N PRO A 244 4.27 15.50 31.81
CA PRO A 244 4.08 16.02 33.15
C PRO A 244 2.95 17.05 33.17
N PHE A 245 2.15 17.04 34.23
CA PHE A 245 1.06 18.00 34.40
C PHE A 245 1.60 19.42 34.54
N LYS A 246 1.17 20.34 33.70
CA LYS A 246 1.71 21.70 33.60
C LYS A 246 0.70 22.81 33.94
N ALA A 247 -0.56 22.48 34.21
CA ALA A 247 -1.64 23.48 34.34
C ALA A 247 -1.40 24.47 35.45
N ASP A 248 -0.74 24.06 36.54
CA ASP A 248 -0.50 24.90 37.71
C ASP A 248 0.94 25.48 37.72
N ASP A 249 1.72 25.27 36.66
CA ASP A 249 3.07 25.81 36.53
C ASP A 249 3.10 27.03 35.60
N PRO A 250 3.22 28.26 36.16
CA PRO A 250 3.29 29.47 35.33
C PRO A 250 4.59 29.58 34.51
N GLY A 251 5.58 28.76 34.80
CA GLY A 251 6.85 28.64 34.05
C GLY A 251 6.85 27.50 33.04
N ALA A 252 5.71 26.83 32.79
CA ALA A 252 5.66 25.69 31.88
C ALA A 252 6.09 26.04 30.46
N VAL A 253 6.98 25.21 29.90
CA VAL A 253 7.46 25.29 28.51
C VAL A 253 7.25 23.95 27.81
N LEU A 254 7.25 23.97 26.47
CA LEU A 254 7.23 22.72 25.71
C LEU A 254 8.55 21.98 25.86
N ASP A 255 8.46 20.70 26.17
CA ASP A 255 9.59 19.77 26.21
C ASP A 255 9.44 18.71 25.11
N PRO A 256 10.28 18.75 24.06
CA PRO A 256 10.16 17.79 22.97
C PRO A 256 10.45 16.33 23.37
N ALA A 257 11.01 16.09 24.56
CA ALA A 257 11.24 14.74 25.06
C ALA A 257 9.97 14.08 25.64
N CYS A 258 8.98 14.87 26.11
CA CYS A 258 7.79 14.32 26.76
C CYS A 258 6.46 14.89 26.26
N ASP A 259 6.43 16.05 25.62
CA ASP A 259 5.19 16.64 25.13
C ASP A 259 4.70 15.97 23.84
N THR A 260 3.41 16.20 23.50
CA THR A 260 2.84 15.79 22.22
C THR A 260 3.61 16.42 21.07
N LEU A 261 4.01 15.60 20.12
CA LEU A 261 4.66 16.02 18.88
C LEU A 261 3.70 15.86 17.70
N SER A 262 3.69 16.83 16.80
CA SER A 262 2.95 16.72 15.55
C SER A 262 3.83 17.14 14.38
N TRP A 263 3.64 16.48 13.24
CA TRP A 263 4.28 16.83 11.99
C TRP A 263 3.24 16.95 10.87
N THR A 264 3.33 18.01 10.13
CA THR A 264 2.52 18.29 8.94
C THR A 264 3.45 18.85 7.85
N PRO A 265 3.32 18.44 6.58
CA PRO A 265 4.18 18.95 5.53
C PRO A 265 4.01 20.46 5.35
N ASN A 266 5.12 21.15 5.06
CA ASN A 266 5.08 22.56 4.71
C ASN A 266 4.39 22.73 3.34
N PHE A 267 3.45 23.65 3.24
CA PHE A 267 2.73 23.96 2.00
C PHE A 267 3.64 24.33 0.83
N THR A 268 4.79 24.93 1.09
CA THR A 268 5.75 25.35 0.04
C THR A 268 6.54 24.17 -0.53
N ALA A 269 6.72 23.09 0.24
CA ALA A 269 7.44 21.89 -0.18
C ALA A 269 6.51 20.83 -0.79
N ALA A 270 5.25 20.79 -0.37
CA ALA A 270 4.28 19.74 -0.67
C ALA A 270 4.00 19.52 -2.17
N ALA A 271 4.16 20.54 -3.01
CA ALA A 271 3.88 20.45 -4.44
C ALA A 271 4.80 19.50 -5.21
N ASN A 272 6.04 19.28 -4.70
CA ASN A 272 7.05 18.47 -5.35
C ASN A 272 7.47 17.22 -4.55
N GLU A 273 6.89 17.00 -3.38
CA GLU A 273 7.20 15.86 -2.53
C GLU A 273 6.29 14.67 -2.80
N ASP A 274 6.86 13.49 -2.83
CA ASP A 274 6.12 12.23 -2.93
C ASP A 274 5.67 11.75 -1.56
N HIS A 275 4.60 12.35 -1.03
CA HIS A 275 4.02 11.93 0.26
C HIS A 275 3.40 10.53 0.22
N LYS A 276 3.09 10.01 -0.97
CA LYS A 276 2.54 8.66 -1.15
C LYS A 276 3.59 7.56 -1.02
N GLY A 277 4.88 7.89 -1.17
CA GLY A 277 6.00 6.98 -0.96
C GLY A 277 6.46 6.20 -2.18
N TYR A 278 6.02 6.54 -3.38
CA TYR A 278 6.44 5.82 -4.60
C TYR A 278 7.94 5.96 -4.88
N ALA A 279 8.53 7.14 -4.63
CA ALA A 279 9.97 7.35 -4.83
C ALA A 279 10.79 6.45 -3.91
N ALA A 280 10.42 6.39 -2.62
CA ALA A 280 11.11 5.56 -1.64
C ALA A 280 10.91 4.06 -1.90
N LEU A 281 9.69 3.64 -2.27
CA LEU A 281 9.42 2.26 -2.68
C LEU A 281 10.30 1.85 -3.87
N LEU A 282 10.33 2.67 -4.93
CA LEU A 282 11.14 2.36 -6.12
C LEU A 282 12.64 2.43 -5.86
N ALA A 283 13.10 3.21 -4.89
CA ALA A 283 14.50 3.18 -4.45
C ALA A 283 14.88 1.81 -3.88
N ASP A 284 14.03 1.25 -3.01
CA ASP A 284 14.26 -0.07 -2.45
C ASP A 284 14.08 -1.19 -3.49
N VAL A 285 13.09 -1.08 -4.40
CA VAL A 285 12.96 -1.97 -5.56
C VAL A 285 14.25 -1.98 -6.40
N ALA A 286 14.79 -0.80 -6.73
CA ALA A 286 16.02 -0.69 -7.48
C ALA A 286 17.21 -1.31 -6.75
N ALA A 287 17.28 -1.15 -5.42
CA ALA A 287 18.31 -1.77 -4.59
C ALA A 287 18.22 -3.32 -4.63
N VAL A 288 17.02 -3.88 -4.49
CA VAL A 288 16.79 -5.34 -4.63
C VAL A 288 17.20 -5.84 -6.01
N LEU A 289 16.86 -5.12 -7.08
CA LEU A 289 17.26 -5.49 -8.44
C LEU A 289 18.78 -5.46 -8.65
N ARG A 290 19.52 -4.66 -7.87
CA ARG A 290 20.99 -4.64 -7.84
C ARG A 290 21.61 -5.72 -6.92
N GLY A 291 20.78 -6.54 -6.26
CA GLY A 291 21.22 -7.58 -5.34
C GLY A 291 21.42 -7.14 -3.89
N GLU A 292 20.96 -5.94 -3.51
CA GLU A 292 21.00 -5.49 -2.13
C GLU A 292 19.81 -6.08 -1.32
N SER A 293 20.02 -6.33 -0.03
CA SER A 293 18.93 -6.73 0.86
C SER A 293 18.13 -5.49 1.31
N ARG A 294 16.82 -5.51 1.06
CA ARG A 294 15.86 -4.48 1.50
C ARG A 294 14.57 -5.13 2.00
N ASP A 295 13.91 -4.46 2.93
CA ASP A 295 12.58 -4.84 3.44
C ASP A 295 11.51 -4.24 2.48
N VAL A 296 11.38 -4.83 1.28
CA VAL A 296 10.39 -4.43 0.26
C VAL A 296 9.22 -5.40 0.33
N PRO A 297 7.96 -4.93 0.26
CA PRO A 297 6.82 -5.84 0.15
C PRO A 297 6.99 -6.79 -1.03
N ASP A 298 6.98 -8.07 -0.74
CA ASP A 298 7.15 -9.14 -1.71
C ASP A 298 5.82 -9.84 -2.05
N ILE A 299 5.89 -10.85 -2.89
CA ILE A 299 4.71 -11.63 -3.26
C ILE A 299 4.13 -12.42 -2.08
N GLY A 300 4.92 -12.76 -1.07
CA GLY A 300 4.43 -13.36 0.18
C GLY A 300 3.54 -12.39 0.96
N ASP A 301 3.91 -11.12 1.03
CA ASP A 301 3.03 -10.06 1.56
C ASP A 301 1.75 -9.95 0.72
N GLY A 302 1.89 -10.03 -0.60
CA GLY A 302 0.77 -10.04 -1.54
C GLY A 302 -0.21 -11.20 -1.29
N VAL A 303 0.30 -12.41 -1.10
CA VAL A 303 -0.53 -13.60 -0.76
C VAL A 303 -1.28 -13.36 0.55
N ARG A 304 -0.58 -13.00 1.62
CA ARG A 304 -1.21 -12.73 2.92
C ARG A 304 -2.28 -11.64 2.86
N ALA A 305 -2.02 -10.55 2.15
CA ALA A 305 -3.00 -9.47 1.98
C ALA A 305 -4.26 -9.94 1.25
N MET A 306 -4.11 -10.78 0.21
CA MET A 306 -5.24 -11.35 -0.53
C MET A 306 -6.02 -12.38 0.29
N GLU A 307 -5.37 -13.25 1.05
CA GLU A 307 -6.02 -14.21 1.96
C GLU A 307 -6.86 -13.49 3.02
N ARG A 308 -6.32 -12.44 3.64
CA ARG A 308 -7.04 -11.60 4.61
C ARG A 308 -8.23 -10.89 3.96
N LEU A 309 -8.06 -10.41 2.74
CA LEU A 309 -9.13 -9.75 1.99
C LEU A 309 -10.27 -10.72 1.69
N GLU A 310 -9.98 -11.91 1.19
CA GLU A 310 -11.00 -12.94 0.93
C GLU A 310 -11.71 -13.37 2.21
N ARG A 311 -10.98 -13.54 3.31
CA ARG A 311 -11.55 -13.82 4.63
C ARG A 311 -12.50 -12.72 5.11
N MET A 312 -12.17 -11.46 4.86
CA MET A 312 -13.04 -10.32 5.16
C MET A 312 -14.30 -10.35 4.30
N ILE A 313 -14.16 -10.55 2.98
CA ILE A 313 -15.28 -10.55 2.01
C ILE A 313 -16.26 -11.68 2.32
N SER A 314 -15.77 -12.89 2.63
CA SER A 314 -16.63 -14.05 2.94
C SER A 314 -17.61 -13.82 4.10
N GLN A 315 -17.33 -12.87 4.99
CA GLN A 315 -18.21 -12.49 6.09
C GLN A 315 -19.21 -11.39 5.72
N ILE A 316 -19.00 -10.68 4.62
CA ILE A 316 -19.94 -9.67 4.12
C ILE A 316 -21.10 -10.38 3.37
N GLU A 317 -20.78 -11.45 2.67
CA GLU A 317 -21.69 -12.23 1.85
C GLU A 317 -22.52 -13.25 2.66
N ALA A 318 -22.19 -13.47 3.92
CA ALA A 318 -22.88 -14.38 4.84
C ALA A 318 -23.97 -13.68 5.65
#